data_1ba18d1f56f6c155a2c6f35c1c3d3ef9
#
_entry.id   1ba18d1f56f6c155a2c6f35c1c3d3ef9
#
_cell.length_a   1.000
_cell.length_b   1.000
_cell.length_c   1.000
_cell.angle_alpha   90.00
_cell.angle_beta   90.00
_cell.angle_gamma   90.00
#
_symmetry.space_group_name_H-M   'P 1'
#
loop_
_entity.id
_entity.type
_entity.pdbx_description
1 polymer ?
#
loop_
_entity_poly.entity_id
_entity_poly.type
_entity_poly.pdbx_seq_one_letter_code
_entity_poly.pdbx_strand_id
1 'polypeptide(L)'
;RLVGSEMCIRDRYRRDIEQYEKYVSDNKINYLKVTEETILEYMEYLREENKKESTISRSLASIRSFYQYLIRVKKIKKDPTMTIESPKISKRTPNILTSKEVELLLDQPKDVDLKGTRDKAMLEFAYATGMRVTEMISLDIDDVKLDEGYVVCRGRSKSRNIPLGSMSLKALKEYIDDARPYLIRDESEEALFVNVNGTRLTRQGFWKIVKYYKEQAHIEKDITPHVLRHSFATHLLQNGADLKAIQTMLGHSDISSTQVYMQFQDPGIKNEYKKAHPRA
;
A
#
# COMPACT_ATOMS: atom_id res chain seq x y z
N ARG A 1 10.04 7.23 -16.66
CA ARG A 1 10.46 6.40 -15.49
C ARG A 1 9.22 5.71 -14.93
N LEU A 2 9.18 4.39 -14.96
CA LEU A 2 8.12 3.58 -14.35
C LEU A 2 8.25 3.67 -12.83
N VAL A 3 7.27 4.27 -12.16
CA VAL A 3 7.29 4.49 -10.71
C VAL A 3 6.94 3.19 -9.98
N GLY A 4 7.74 2.87 -9.01
CA GLY A 4 7.85 1.73 -8.06
C GLY A 4 6.78 0.64 -7.91
N SER A 5 5.49 0.87 -8.14
CA SER A 5 4.47 -0.16 -7.89
C SER A 5 4.23 -1.10 -9.08
N GLU A 6 4.37 -0.62 -10.32
CA GLU A 6 4.33 -1.51 -11.52
C GLU A 6 5.59 -2.35 -11.61
N MET A 7 6.73 -1.76 -11.27
CA MET A 7 7.98 -2.49 -11.14
C MET A 7 7.84 -3.63 -10.13
N CYS A 8 7.22 -3.38 -8.96
CA CYS A 8 6.99 -4.42 -7.95
C CYS A 8 5.99 -5.52 -8.37
N ILE A 9 4.98 -5.21 -9.19
CA ILE A 9 4.04 -6.23 -9.70
C ILE A 9 4.70 -7.03 -10.82
N ARG A 10 5.33 -6.35 -11.77
CA ARG A 10 6.09 -6.97 -12.86
C ARG A 10 7.22 -7.83 -12.33
N ASP A 11 7.98 -7.35 -11.32
CA ASP A 11 9.06 -8.10 -10.71
C ASP A 11 8.56 -9.32 -9.94
N ARG A 12 7.37 -9.25 -9.33
CA ARG A 12 6.74 -10.40 -8.68
C ARG A 12 6.30 -11.46 -9.72
N TYR A 13 5.64 -11.02 -10.79
CA TYR A 13 5.25 -11.92 -11.88
C TYR A 13 6.47 -12.54 -12.56
N ARG A 14 7.51 -11.74 -12.77
CA ARG A 14 8.78 -12.23 -13.28
C ARG A 14 9.38 -13.32 -12.38
N ARG A 15 9.47 -13.10 -11.08
CA ARG A 15 9.97 -14.11 -10.13
C ARG A 15 9.10 -15.35 -10.10
N ASP A 16 7.78 -15.22 -10.17
CA ASP A 16 6.88 -16.37 -10.23
C ASP A 16 7.15 -17.19 -11.50
N ILE A 17 7.39 -16.55 -12.65
CA ILE A 17 7.71 -17.23 -13.91
C ILE A 17 9.11 -17.81 -13.88
N GLU A 18 10.12 -17.13 -13.35
CA GLU A 18 11.49 -17.65 -13.17
C GLU A 18 11.49 -18.89 -12.26
N GLN A 19 10.69 -18.89 -11.18
CA GLN A 19 10.54 -20.05 -10.32
C GLN A 19 9.86 -21.22 -11.04
N TYR A 20 8.84 -20.94 -11.84
CA TYR A 20 8.15 -21.94 -12.66
C TYR A 20 9.07 -22.50 -13.75
N GLU A 21 9.81 -21.65 -14.46
CA GLU A 21 10.80 -22.03 -15.47
C GLU A 21 11.84 -22.99 -14.89
N LYS A 22 12.36 -22.67 -13.70
CA LYS A 22 13.29 -23.52 -12.98
C LYS A 22 12.69 -24.91 -12.71
N TYR A 23 11.47 -24.97 -12.16
CA TYR A 23 10.78 -26.24 -11.89
C TYR A 23 10.62 -27.08 -13.16
N VAL A 24 10.15 -26.48 -14.25
CA VAL A 24 9.97 -27.15 -15.54
C VAL A 24 11.30 -27.66 -16.11
N SER A 25 12.37 -26.86 -15.98
CA SER A 25 13.72 -27.21 -16.42
C SER A 25 14.32 -28.35 -15.60
N ASP A 26 14.22 -28.27 -14.27
CA ASP A 26 14.76 -29.28 -13.34
C ASP A 26 14.08 -30.65 -13.58
N ASN A 27 12.79 -30.63 -13.91
CA ASN A 27 12.02 -31.87 -14.27
C ASN A 27 12.12 -32.25 -15.75
N LYS A 28 12.98 -31.58 -16.55
CA LYS A 28 13.19 -31.87 -17.99
C LYS A 28 11.89 -31.77 -18.82
N ILE A 29 10.95 -30.95 -18.42
CA ILE A 29 9.66 -30.74 -19.09
C ILE A 29 9.81 -29.63 -20.13
N ASN A 30 9.29 -29.87 -21.34
CA ASN A 30 9.24 -28.80 -22.36
C ASN A 30 8.06 -27.88 -22.06
N TYR A 31 8.31 -26.60 -21.78
CA TYR A 31 7.29 -25.60 -21.44
C TYR A 31 6.23 -25.40 -22.55
N LEU A 32 6.51 -25.76 -23.80
CA LEU A 32 5.52 -25.75 -24.91
C LEU A 32 4.60 -26.97 -24.92
N LYS A 33 4.93 -28.02 -24.14
CA LYS A 33 4.18 -29.29 -24.06
C LYS A 33 3.61 -29.56 -22.66
N VAL A 34 3.58 -28.55 -21.83
CA VAL A 34 3.02 -28.63 -20.48
C VAL A 34 1.54 -28.97 -20.52
N THR A 35 1.12 -29.88 -19.65
CA THR A 35 -0.28 -30.28 -19.46
C THR A 35 -0.86 -29.65 -18.20
N GLU A 36 -2.16 -29.80 -18.00
CA GLU A 36 -2.85 -29.41 -16.77
C GLU A 36 -2.24 -30.11 -15.55
N GLU A 37 -1.96 -31.41 -15.67
CA GLU A 37 -1.33 -32.22 -14.60
C GLU A 37 0.00 -31.63 -14.16
N THR A 38 0.88 -31.26 -15.10
CA THR A 38 2.17 -30.63 -14.78
C THR A 38 2.01 -29.35 -13.95
N ILE A 39 0.97 -28.55 -14.20
CA ILE A 39 0.72 -27.32 -13.46
C ILE A 39 0.17 -27.64 -12.07
N LEU A 40 -0.68 -28.66 -11.94
CA LEU A 40 -1.19 -29.13 -10.65
C LEU A 40 -0.05 -29.68 -9.80
N GLU A 41 0.87 -30.49 -10.37
CA GLU A 41 2.08 -30.96 -9.71
C GLU A 41 2.98 -29.80 -9.23
N TYR A 42 3.14 -28.77 -10.06
CA TYR A 42 3.87 -27.56 -9.64
C TYR A 42 3.20 -26.84 -8.49
N MET A 43 1.86 -26.75 -8.47
CA MET A 43 1.14 -26.14 -7.36
C MET A 43 1.31 -26.96 -6.07
N GLU A 44 1.35 -28.29 -6.16
CA GLU A 44 1.63 -29.17 -5.03
C GLU A 44 3.07 -29.00 -4.54
N TYR A 45 4.04 -28.97 -5.44
CA TYR A 45 5.43 -28.62 -5.12
C TYR A 45 5.54 -27.31 -4.34
N LEU A 46 4.76 -26.29 -4.72
CA LEU A 46 4.75 -25.02 -3.97
C LEU A 46 4.15 -25.18 -2.55
N ARG A 47 3.21 -26.11 -2.33
CA ARG A 47 2.67 -26.43 -0.99
C ARG A 47 3.70 -27.15 -0.14
N GLU A 48 4.41 -28.10 -0.70
CA GLU A 48 5.53 -28.81 -0.05
C GLU A 48 6.63 -27.84 0.35
N GLU A 49 6.90 -26.82 -0.48
CA GLU A 49 7.78 -25.68 -0.17
C GLU A 49 7.21 -24.71 0.88
N ASN A 50 6.10 -25.05 1.54
CA ASN A 50 5.42 -24.24 2.54
C ASN A 50 5.01 -22.83 2.04
N LYS A 51 4.70 -22.66 0.75
CA LYS A 51 4.18 -21.41 0.22
C LYS A 51 2.71 -21.23 0.63
N LYS A 52 2.33 -20.00 0.95
CA LYS A 52 0.94 -19.66 1.29
C LYS A 52 0.03 -19.79 0.06
N GLU A 53 -1.24 -20.20 0.24
CA GLU A 53 -2.24 -20.32 -0.83
C GLU A 53 -2.38 -19.04 -1.66
N SER A 54 -2.23 -17.87 -1.04
CA SER A 54 -2.21 -16.58 -1.76
C SER A 54 -1.01 -16.42 -2.70
N THR A 55 0.14 -17.03 -2.37
CA THR A 55 1.33 -17.05 -3.23
C THR A 55 1.12 -18.02 -4.38
N ILE A 56 0.55 -19.20 -4.12
CA ILE A 56 0.23 -20.21 -5.13
C ILE A 56 -0.80 -19.67 -6.13
N SER A 57 -1.86 -19.02 -5.64
CA SER A 57 -2.86 -18.37 -6.48
C SER A 57 -2.27 -17.28 -7.37
N ARG A 58 -1.34 -16.47 -6.84
CA ARG A 58 -0.63 -15.45 -7.63
C ARG A 58 0.29 -16.09 -8.68
N SER A 59 1.02 -17.14 -8.31
CA SER A 59 1.89 -17.89 -9.23
C SER A 59 1.07 -18.47 -10.38
N LEU A 60 -0.08 -19.09 -10.09
CA LEU A 60 -1.00 -19.58 -11.12
C LEU A 60 -1.48 -18.46 -12.06
N ALA A 61 -1.80 -17.27 -11.52
CA ALA A 61 -2.18 -16.10 -12.34
C ALA A 61 -1.04 -15.65 -13.26
N SER A 62 0.21 -15.69 -12.77
CA SER A 62 1.41 -15.38 -13.58
C SER A 62 1.59 -16.41 -14.70
N ILE A 63 1.43 -17.70 -14.41
CA ILE A 63 1.52 -18.80 -15.37
C ILE A 63 0.40 -18.68 -16.42
N ARG A 64 -0.84 -18.37 -16.02
CA ARG A 64 -1.94 -18.10 -16.97
C ARG A 64 -1.59 -16.99 -17.95
N SER A 65 -1.09 -15.87 -17.45
CA SER A 65 -0.67 -14.75 -18.28
C SER A 65 0.42 -15.15 -19.28
N PHE A 66 1.35 -16.01 -18.86
CA PHE A 66 2.41 -16.54 -19.72
C PHE A 66 1.86 -17.44 -20.82
N TYR A 67 0.99 -18.41 -20.50
CA TYR A 67 0.41 -19.30 -21.52
C TYR A 67 -0.55 -18.58 -22.45
N GLN A 68 -1.32 -17.59 -21.99
CA GLN A 68 -2.13 -16.70 -22.84
C GLN A 68 -1.25 -15.90 -23.81
N TYR A 69 -0.08 -15.43 -23.36
CA TYR A 69 0.90 -14.82 -24.25
C TYR A 69 1.39 -15.79 -25.32
N LEU A 70 1.74 -17.05 -24.97
CA LEU A 70 2.19 -18.07 -25.91
C LEU A 70 1.11 -18.40 -26.98
N ILE A 71 -0.17 -18.42 -26.60
CA ILE A 71 -1.29 -18.55 -27.56
C ILE A 71 -1.32 -17.36 -28.50
N ARG A 72 -1.24 -16.14 -27.98
CA ARG A 72 -1.28 -14.90 -28.79
C ARG A 72 -0.17 -14.87 -29.83
N VAL A 73 1.03 -15.34 -29.49
CA VAL A 73 2.17 -15.43 -30.41
C VAL A 73 2.19 -16.75 -31.21
N LYS A 74 1.10 -17.53 -31.14
CA LYS A 74 0.89 -18.80 -31.90
C LYS A 74 1.98 -19.86 -31.64
N LYS A 75 2.61 -19.88 -30.47
CA LYS A 75 3.58 -20.91 -30.07
C LYS A 75 2.89 -22.18 -29.57
N ILE A 76 1.70 -22.07 -28.99
CA ILE A 76 0.85 -23.18 -28.57
C ILE A 76 -0.58 -22.96 -29.04
N LYS A 77 -1.38 -24.04 -29.09
CA LYS A 77 -2.78 -24.00 -29.54
C LYS A 77 -3.80 -24.06 -28.40
N LYS A 78 -3.42 -24.59 -27.25
CA LYS A 78 -4.30 -24.81 -26.10
C LYS A 78 -3.67 -24.24 -24.83
N ASP A 79 -4.48 -23.61 -23.99
CA ASP A 79 -4.06 -23.13 -22.68
C ASP A 79 -4.12 -24.26 -21.65
N PRO A 80 -2.97 -24.70 -21.10
CA PRO A 80 -2.96 -25.76 -20.10
C PRO A 80 -3.51 -25.33 -18.74
N THR A 81 -3.80 -24.03 -18.55
CA THR A 81 -4.31 -23.50 -17.27
C THR A 81 -5.82 -23.28 -17.26
N MET A 82 -6.50 -23.55 -18.38
CA MET A 82 -7.89 -23.11 -18.60
C MET A 82 -8.88 -23.70 -17.59
N THR A 83 -8.69 -24.95 -17.22
CA THR A 83 -9.58 -25.73 -16.34
C THR A 83 -9.19 -25.66 -14.87
N ILE A 84 -7.98 -25.19 -14.55
CA ILE A 84 -7.47 -25.16 -13.18
C ILE A 84 -8.16 -24.07 -12.38
N GLU A 85 -8.81 -24.43 -11.30
CA GLU A 85 -9.37 -23.48 -10.36
C GLU A 85 -8.29 -22.83 -9.50
N SER A 86 -8.45 -21.54 -9.24
CA SER A 86 -7.55 -20.85 -8.31
C SER A 86 -7.82 -21.32 -6.89
N PRO A 87 -6.77 -21.55 -6.07
CA PRO A 87 -6.94 -21.90 -4.67
C PRO A 87 -7.88 -20.93 -3.93
N LYS A 88 -8.79 -21.47 -3.14
CA LYS A 88 -9.68 -20.66 -2.30
C LYS A 88 -8.86 -20.02 -1.19
N ILE A 89 -8.73 -18.71 -1.25
CA ILE A 89 -8.07 -17.92 -0.19
C ILE A 89 -9.15 -17.59 0.85
N SER A 90 -8.99 -18.07 2.07
CA SER A 90 -9.86 -17.64 3.17
C SER A 90 -9.71 -16.13 3.34
N LYS A 91 -10.83 -15.40 3.22
CA LYS A 91 -10.87 -13.96 3.50
C LYS A 91 -10.58 -13.79 4.98
N ARG A 92 -9.34 -13.44 5.32
CA ARG A 92 -9.03 -13.03 6.69
C ARG A 92 -9.78 -11.74 6.95
N THR A 93 -10.45 -11.65 8.10
CA THR A 93 -10.95 -10.36 8.61
C THR A 93 -9.77 -9.41 8.68
N PRO A 94 -9.87 -8.24 8.05
CA PRO A 94 -8.76 -7.29 8.05
C PRO A 94 -8.40 -6.93 9.51
N ASN A 95 -7.12 -6.98 9.85
CA ASN A 95 -6.64 -6.40 11.10
C ASN A 95 -6.88 -4.89 11.02
N ILE A 96 -7.68 -4.37 11.96
CA ILE A 96 -7.98 -2.95 12.10
C ILE A 96 -7.49 -2.52 13.47
N LEU A 97 -6.80 -1.41 13.54
CA LEU A 97 -6.50 -0.75 14.81
C LEU A 97 -7.77 -0.06 15.31
N THR A 98 -8.03 -0.15 16.59
CA THR A 98 -9.04 0.69 17.25
C THR A 98 -8.57 2.13 17.29
N SER A 99 -9.49 3.08 17.50
CA SER A 99 -9.13 4.50 17.66
C SER A 99 -8.12 4.71 18.78
N LYS A 100 -8.26 3.98 19.88
CA LYS A 100 -7.30 4.02 21.02
C LYS A 100 -5.90 3.51 20.62
N GLU A 101 -5.82 2.42 19.87
CA GLU A 101 -4.52 1.89 19.38
C GLU A 101 -3.86 2.86 18.39
N VAL A 102 -4.65 3.53 17.57
CA VAL A 102 -4.14 4.58 16.67
C VAL A 102 -3.61 5.76 17.48
N GLU A 103 -4.37 6.28 18.44
CA GLU A 103 -3.93 7.36 19.32
C GLU A 103 -2.62 6.99 20.05
N LEU A 104 -2.57 5.79 20.65
CA LEU A 104 -1.36 5.30 21.28
C LEU A 104 -0.16 5.28 20.36
N LEU A 105 -0.34 4.84 19.10
CA LEU A 105 0.72 4.81 18.10
C LEU A 105 1.19 6.22 17.73
N LEU A 106 0.24 7.12 17.47
CA LEU A 106 0.51 8.49 17.02
C LEU A 106 1.13 9.35 18.12
N ASP A 107 0.91 9.02 19.37
CA ASP A 107 1.46 9.76 20.53
C ASP A 107 2.86 9.27 20.97
N GLN A 108 3.38 8.21 20.35
CA GLN A 108 4.72 7.72 20.68
C GLN A 108 5.85 8.64 20.25
N PRO A 109 5.88 9.19 19.00
CA PRO A 109 6.93 10.11 18.63
C PRO A 109 6.87 11.37 19.51
N LYS A 110 8.01 11.73 20.09
CA LYS A 110 8.14 12.95 20.92
C LYS A 110 8.83 14.04 20.09
N ASP A 111 8.36 15.25 20.19
CA ASP A 111 8.90 16.41 19.47
C ASP A 111 10.16 16.97 20.17
N VAL A 112 10.97 16.08 20.74
CA VAL A 112 12.20 16.46 21.46
C VAL A 112 13.44 16.48 20.58
N ASP A 113 13.37 15.87 19.40
CA ASP A 113 14.45 15.87 18.43
C ASP A 113 13.90 15.92 17.00
N LEU A 114 14.77 16.26 16.04
CA LEU A 114 14.41 16.38 14.62
C LEU A 114 13.78 15.11 14.04
N LYS A 115 14.21 13.95 14.52
CA LYS A 115 13.71 12.66 14.09
C LYS A 115 12.30 12.41 14.64
N GLY A 116 12.07 12.71 15.91
CA GLY A 116 10.75 12.59 16.54
C GLY A 116 9.72 13.49 15.87
N THR A 117 10.04 14.75 15.63
CA THR A 117 9.19 15.71 14.91
C THR A 117 8.84 15.19 13.49
N ARG A 118 9.83 14.69 12.75
CA ARG A 118 9.59 14.04 11.44
C ARG A 118 8.66 12.84 11.55
N ASP A 119 8.93 11.94 12.49
CA ASP A 119 8.20 10.69 12.65
C ASP A 119 6.75 10.97 13.09
N LYS A 120 6.54 11.96 13.96
CA LYS A 120 5.20 12.46 14.34
C LYS A 120 4.43 12.96 13.12
N ALA A 121 5.00 13.88 12.37
CA ALA A 121 4.38 14.41 11.16
C ALA A 121 4.04 13.30 10.15
N MET A 122 4.94 12.36 9.97
CA MET A 122 4.76 11.27 9.03
C MET A 122 3.64 10.29 9.45
N LEU A 123 3.55 9.93 10.73
CA LEU A 123 2.50 9.04 11.22
C LEU A 123 1.13 9.72 11.21
N GLU A 124 1.05 10.99 11.68
CA GLU A 124 -0.18 11.80 11.60
C GLU A 124 -0.65 11.94 10.14
N PHE A 125 0.26 12.25 9.23
CA PHE A 125 -0.04 12.37 7.81
C PHE A 125 -0.52 11.05 7.19
N ALA A 126 0.15 9.93 7.49
CA ALA A 126 -0.22 8.62 6.99
C ALA A 126 -1.64 8.21 7.43
N TYR A 127 -1.98 8.48 8.69
CA TYR A 127 -3.32 8.20 9.21
C TYR A 127 -4.36 9.21 8.70
N ALA A 128 -4.05 10.50 8.64
CA ALA A 128 -4.98 11.51 8.16
C ALA A 128 -5.38 11.34 6.69
N THR A 129 -4.49 10.83 5.84
CA THR A 129 -4.72 10.73 4.40
C THR A 129 -5.13 9.35 3.93
N GLY A 130 -4.77 8.31 4.67
CA GLY A 130 -4.91 6.93 4.24
C GLY A 130 -4.20 6.62 2.90
N MET A 131 -3.23 7.42 2.47
CA MET A 131 -2.49 7.22 1.22
C MET A 131 -1.73 5.90 1.21
N ARG A 132 -1.45 5.39 0.02
CA ARG A 132 -0.48 4.28 -0.09
C ARG A 132 0.90 4.78 0.29
N VAL A 133 1.68 3.95 1.01
CA VAL A 133 3.05 4.34 1.41
C VAL A 133 3.89 4.78 0.22
N THR A 134 3.74 4.12 -0.93
CA THR A 134 4.45 4.51 -2.16
C THR A 134 4.05 5.88 -2.68
N GLU A 135 2.79 6.27 -2.52
CA GLU A 135 2.31 7.62 -2.85
C GLU A 135 2.90 8.63 -1.86
N MET A 136 2.82 8.35 -0.57
CA MET A 136 3.30 9.21 0.50
C MET A 136 4.81 9.51 0.39
N ILE A 137 5.64 8.49 0.22
CA ILE A 137 7.11 8.68 0.10
C ILE A 137 7.55 9.32 -1.21
N SER A 138 6.67 9.36 -2.23
CA SER A 138 6.94 10.04 -3.50
C SER A 138 6.51 11.50 -3.52
N LEU A 139 5.91 12.00 -2.45
CA LEU A 139 5.51 13.41 -2.35
C LEU A 139 6.73 14.32 -2.26
N ASP A 140 6.59 15.47 -2.89
CA ASP A 140 7.48 16.60 -2.75
C ASP A 140 6.84 17.66 -1.84
N ILE A 141 7.62 18.62 -1.35
CA ILE A 141 7.10 19.69 -0.49
C ILE A 141 5.97 20.43 -1.18
N ASP A 142 6.14 20.73 -2.47
CA ASP A 142 5.17 21.48 -3.26
C ASP A 142 3.83 20.75 -3.44
N ASP A 143 3.77 19.44 -3.18
CA ASP A 143 2.52 18.71 -3.20
C ASP A 143 1.62 19.02 -1.99
N VAL A 144 2.18 19.58 -0.91
CA VAL A 144 1.44 19.94 0.30
C VAL A 144 1.04 21.41 0.26
N LYS A 145 -0.26 21.67 0.37
CA LYS A 145 -0.85 23.00 0.40
C LYS A 145 -1.32 23.29 1.83
N LEU A 146 -0.36 23.72 2.68
CA LEU A 146 -0.60 23.90 4.12
C LEU A 146 -1.69 24.93 4.39
N ASP A 147 -1.66 26.07 3.70
CA ASP A 147 -2.63 27.17 3.89
C ASP A 147 -4.05 26.77 3.45
N GLU A 148 -4.14 25.94 2.41
CA GLU A 148 -5.42 25.48 1.85
C GLU A 148 -5.90 24.18 2.52
N GLY A 149 -5.03 23.51 3.28
CA GLY A 149 -5.35 22.33 4.08
C GLY A 149 -5.55 21.05 3.28
N TYR A 150 -4.78 20.83 2.23
CA TYR A 150 -4.82 19.58 1.47
C TYR A 150 -3.46 19.18 0.90
N VAL A 151 -3.35 17.92 0.46
CA VAL A 151 -2.21 17.40 -0.30
C VAL A 151 -2.66 16.94 -1.68
N VAL A 152 -1.84 17.20 -2.69
CA VAL A 152 -2.02 16.74 -4.07
C VAL A 152 -1.37 15.35 -4.23
N CYS A 153 -2.17 14.31 -4.24
CA CYS A 153 -1.67 12.97 -4.53
C CYS A 153 -1.62 12.72 -6.04
N ARG A 154 -0.44 12.68 -6.60
CA ARG A 154 -0.24 12.38 -8.02
C ARG A 154 -0.46 10.89 -8.28
N GLY A 155 -1.57 10.54 -8.95
CA GLY A 155 -1.86 9.18 -9.39
C GLY A 155 -1.33 8.91 -10.79
N ARG A 156 -1.40 7.66 -11.26
CA ARG A 156 -0.94 7.28 -12.60
C ARG A 156 -1.73 7.93 -13.73
N SER A 157 -3.04 8.06 -13.58
CA SER A 157 -3.94 8.60 -14.61
C SER A 157 -4.60 9.91 -14.19
N LYS A 158 -4.78 10.11 -12.89
CA LYS A 158 -5.43 11.31 -12.34
C LYS A 158 -4.79 11.66 -11.00
N SER A 159 -4.57 12.95 -10.77
CA SER A 159 -4.26 13.47 -9.43
C SER A 159 -5.56 13.59 -8.62
N ARG A 160 -5.41 13.55 -7.29
CA ARG A 160 -6.51 13.80 -6.37
C ARG A 160 -6.04 14.65 -5.20
N ASN A 161 -6.92 15.51 -4.72
CA ASN A 161 -6.67 16.31 -3.52
C ASN A 161 -7.24 15.57 -2.32
N ILE A 162 -6.43 15.41 -1.27
CA ILE A 162 -6.82 14.77 -0.02
C ILE A 162 -6.75 15.83 1.07
N PRO A 163 -7.87 16.12 1.77
CA PRO A 163 -7.89 17.08 2.85
C PRO A 163 -7.01 16.60 4.02
N LEU A 164 -6.42 17.54 4.74
CA LEU A 164 -5.62 17.32 5.94
C LEU A 164 -6.36 17.87 7.15
N GLY A 165 -6.40 17.10 8.23
CA GLY A 165 -6.94 17.55 9.51
C GLY A 165 -5.96 18.43 10.27
N SER A 166 -6.48 19.15 11.27
CA SER A 166 -5.71 20.12 12.06
C SER A 166 -4.46 19.53 12.70
N MET A 167 -4.53 18.31 13.23
CA MET A 167 -3.40 17.63 13.86
C MET A 167 -2.29 17.32 12.86
N SER A 168 -2.67 16.82 11.67
CA SER A 168 -1.71 16.52 10.60
C SER A 168 -1.09 17.81 10.04
N LEU A 169 -1.88 18.87 9.85
CA LEU A 169 -1.37 20.16 9.41
C LEU A 169 -0.37 20.76 10.40
N LYS A 170 -0.70 20.73 11.70
CA LYS A 170 0.20 21.22 12.75
C LYS A 170 1.52 20.46 12.73
N ALA A 171 1.46 19.13 12.76
CA ALA A 171 2.67 18.28 12.78
C ALA A 171 3.50 18.44 11.50
N LEU A 172 2.85 18.58 10.32
CA LEU A 172 3.55 18.87 9.07
C LEU A 172 4.24 20.21 9.08
N LYS A 173 3.58 21.25 9.59
CA LYS A 173 4.17 22.58 9.67
C LYS A 173 5.39 22.58 10.56
N GLU A 174 5.30 22.04 11.77
CA GLU A 174 6.44 21.87 12.70
C GLU A 174 7.59 21.09 12.05
N TYR A 175 7.27 20.04 11.30
CA TYR A 175 8.30 19.27 10.60
C TYR A 175 8.97 20.06 9.47
N ILE A 176 8.17 20.72 8.61
CA ILE A 176 8.68 21.43 7.44
C ILE A 176 9.51 22.66 7.86
N ASP A 177 9.03 23.40 8.86
CA ASP A 177 9.66 24.66 9.28
C ASP A 177 10.84 24.43 10.23
N ASP A 178 10.69 23.52 11.20
CA ASP A 178 11.63 23.42 12.34
C ASP A 178 12.56 22.21 12.28
N ALA A 179 12.20 21.13 11.58
CA ALA A 179 13.01 19.92 11.60
C ALA A 179 13.63 19.58 10.24
N ARG A 180 12.87 19.67 9.15
CA ARG A 180 13.32 19.26 7.82
C ARG A 180 14.56 20.03 7.33
N PRO A 181 14.69 21.37 7.51
CA PRO A 181 15.85 22.12 7.06
C PRO A 181 17.17 21.60 7.65
N TYR A 182 17.11 21.06 8.86
CA TYR A 182 18.27 20.49 9.55
C TYR A 182 18.51 19.00 9.24
N LEU A 183 17.54 18.33 8.62
CA LEU A 183 17.66 16.93 8.22
C LEU A 183 18.19 16.77 6.80
N ILE A 184 17.89 17.68 5.89
CA ILE A 184 18.38 17.65 4.51
C ILE A 184 19.86 18.00 4.46
N ARG A 185 20.60 17.39 3.51
CA ARG A 185 22.00 17.72 3.26
C ARG A 185 22.19 18.56 2.01
N ASP A 186 21.22 18.55 1.14
CA ASP A 186 21.18 19.26 -0.12
C ASP A 186 19.90 20.07 -0.17
N GLU A 187 20.03 21.37 -0.34
CA GLU A 187 18.87 22.28 -0.43
C GLU A 187 17.98 21.97 -1.65
N SER A 188 18.51 21.27 -2.65
CA SER A 188 17.75 20.81 -3.81
C SER A 188 16.90 19.55 -3.55
N GLU A 189 16.95 18.97 -2.34
CA GLU A 189 16.10 17.82 -2.00
C GLU A 189 14.63 18.23 -1.90
N GLU A 190 13.83 17.82 -2.86
CA GLU A 190 12.41 18.17 -2.97
C GLU A 190 11.51 17.26 -2.11
N ALA A 191 12.00 16.09 -1.68
CA ALA A 191 11.17 15.11 -0.95
C ALA A 191 10.52 15.70 0.29
N LEU A 192 9.21 15.49 0.45
CA LEU A 192 8.50 15.88 1.67
C LEU A 192 9.11 15.19 2.89
N PHE A 193 9.21 13.86 2.89
CA PHE A 193 9.78 13.10 3.99
C PHE A 193 11.17 12.57 3.65
N VAL A 194 12.15 12.94 4.48
CA VAL A 194 13.54 12.53 4.33
C VAL A 194 13.96 11.55 5.42
N ASN A 195 14.94 10.72 5.12
CA ASN A 195 15.57 9.80 6.07
C ASN A 195 16.66 10.54 6.87
N VAL A 196 17.33 9.84 7.79
CA VAL A 196 18.44 10.39 8.60
C VAL A 196 19.68 10.79 7.78
N ASN A 197 19.77 10.36 6.53
CA ASN A 197 20.83 10.75 5.61
C ASN A 197 20.47 11.99 4.79
N GLY A 198 19.30 12.60 5.04
CA GLY A 198 18.83 13.79 4.32
C GLY A 198 18.30 13.53 2.92
N THR A 199 18.04 12.28 2.55
CA THR A 199 17.48 11.91 1.24
C THR A 199 16.09 11.33 1.39
N ARG A 200 15.34 11.28 0.30
CA ARG A 200 13.95 10.74 0.26
C ARG A 200 13.80 9.44 1.06
N LEU A 201 12.78 9.40 1.91
CA LEU A 201 12.47 8.23 2.71
C LEU A 201 12.08 7.04 1.82
N THR A 202 12.55 5.85 2.18
CA THR A 202 12.18 4.62 1.49
C THR A 202 10.97 3.94 2.15
N ARG A 203 10.27 3.08 1.38
CA ARG A 203 9.18 2.25 1.92
C ARG A 203 9.65 1.37 3.09
N GLN A 204 10.87 0.85 3.03
CA GLN A 204 11.46 0.06 4.11
C GLN A 204 11.75 0.92 5.35
N GLY A 205 12.24 2.17 5.12
CA GLY A 205 12.46 3.13 6.21
C GLY A 205 11.17 3.45 6.95
N PHE A 206 10.10 3.79 6.22
CA PHE A 206 8.78 4.00 6.83
C PHE A 206 8.31 2.78 7.64
N TRP A 207 8.47 1.59 7.08
CA TRP A 207 8.10 0.35 7.76
C TRP A 207 8.85 0.13 9.08
N LYS A 208 10.15 0.39 9.10
CA LYS A 208 10.96 0.30 10.33
C LYS A 208 10.48 1.29 11.41
N ILE A 209 10.09 2.50 11.01
CA ILE A 209 9.57 3.53 11.92
C ILE A 209 8.23 3.10 12.52
N VAL A 210 7.29 2.64 11.70
CA VAL A 210 5.99 2.14 12.17
C VAL A 210 6.18 0.97 13.14
N LYS A 211 7.07 0.04 12.82
CA LYS A 211 7.36 -1.11 13.69
C LYS A 211 7.96 -0.68 15.04
N TYR A 212 8.90 0.25 15.00
CA TYR A 212 9.51 0.79 16.22
C TYR A 212 8.46 1.41 17.15
N TYR A 213 7.61 2.31 16.64
CA TYR A 213 6.60 2.96 17.47
C TYR A 213 5.45 2.01 17.87
N LYS A 214 5.14 1.00 17.08
CA LYS A 214 4.25 -0.09 17.48
C LYS A 214 4.76 -0.80 18.75
N GLU A 215 6.05 -1.12 18.77
CA GLU A 215 6.70 -1.79 19.90
C GLU A 215 6.68 -0.87 21.14
N GLN A 216 6.97 0.43 20.98
CA GLN A 216 6.89 1.41 22.07
C GLN A 216 5.46 1.58 22.62
N ALA A 217 4.46 1.52 21.76
CA ALA A 217 3.05 1.59 22.12
C ALA A 217 2.50 0.29 22.72
N HIS A 218 3.30 -0.78 22.81
CA HIS A 218 2.88 -2.12 23.25
C HIS A 218 1.65 -2.66 22.51
N ILE A 219 1.54 -2.36 21.20
CA ILE A 219 0.45 -2.86 20.39
C ILE A 219 0.81 -4.25 19.87
N GLU A 220 0.04 -5.26 20.27
CA GLU A 220 0.30 -6.67 19.88
C GLU A 220 -0.04 -6.95 18.41
N LYS A 221 -1.07 -6.29 17.87
CA LYS A 221 -1.51 -6.49 16.49
C LYS A 221 -0.41 -6.20 15.49
N ASP A 222 -0.35 -7.01 14.43
CA ASP A 222 0.55 -6.72 13.31
C ASP A 222 0.10 -5.47 12.56
N ILE A 223 0.92 -4.41 12.64
CA ILE A 223 0.66 -3.17 11.91
C ILE A 223 1.43 -3.20 10.59
N THR A 224 0.72 -3.25 9.49
CA THR A 224 1.27 -3.02 8.17
C THR A 224 0.80 -1.66 7.65
N PRO A 225 1.47 -1.06 6.64
CA PRO A 225 0.97 0.16 6.02
C PRO A 225 -0.48 0.04 5.50
N HIS A 226 -0.88 -1.16 5.11
CA HIS A 226 -2.25 -1.46 4.73
C HIS A 226 -3.22 -1.42 5.91
N VAL A 227 -2.76 -1.84 7.10
CA VAL A 227 -3.56 -1.80 8.32
C VAL A 227 -3.88 -0.36 8.71
N LEU A 228 -2.89 0.56 8.70
CA LEU A 228 -3.13 1.99 8.96
C LEU A 228 -4.15 2.59 7.99
N ARG A 229 -3.96 2.35 6.70
CA ARG A 229 -4.90 2.82 5.67
C ARG A 229 -6.29 2.20 5.82
N HIS A 230 -6.37 0.93 6.22
CA HIS A 230 -7.64 0.25 6.41
C HIS A 230 -8.36 0.74 7.66
N SER A 231 -7.62 1.01 8.75
CA SER A 231 -8.15 1.63 9.96
C SER A 231 -8.69 3.03 9.67
N PHE A 232 -7.96 3.85 8.90
CA PHE A 232 -8.44 5.15 8.43
C PHE A 232 -9.80 5.03 7.72
N ALA A 233 -9.90 4.16 6.71
CA ALA A 233 -11.14 3.98 5.96
C ALA A 233 -12.29 3.51 6.85
N THR A 234 -12.02 2.57 7.76
CA THR A 234 -13.03 2.01 8.66
C THR A 234 -13.49 3.04 9.69
N HIS A 235 -12.58 3.82 10.27
CA HIS A 235 -12.94 4.85 11.25
C HIS A 235 -13.77 5.97 10.60
N LEU A 236 -13.44 6.39 9.38
CA LEU A 236 -14.27 7.35 8.65
C LEU A 236 -15.69 6.80 8.42
N LEU A 237 -15.82 5.54 8.00
CA LEU A 237 -17.14 4.92 7.81
C LEU A 237 -17.92 4.80 9.12
N GLN A 238 -17.28 4.37 10.20
CA GLN A 238 -17.91 4.25 11.52
C GLN A 238 -18.40 5.59 12.04
N ASN A 239 -17.72 6.68 11.65
CA ASN A 239 -18.10 8.04 12.00
C ASN A 239 -19.04 8.70 10.98
N GLY A 240 -19.59 7.91 10.04
CA GLY A 240 -20.64 8.36 9.12
C GLY A 240 -20.17 9.03 7.83
N ALA A 241 -18.88 8.91 7.48
CA ALA A 241 -18.43 9.44 6.19
C ALA A 241 -18.99 8.64 5.02
N ASP A 242 -19.29 9.35 3.93
CA ASP A 242 -19.74 8.71 2.71
C ASP A 242 -18.66 7.83 2.07
N LEU A 243 -19.06 6.64 1.64
CA LEU A 243 -18.17 5.67 1.02
C LEU A 243 -17.52 6.18 -0.26
N LYS A 244 -18.26 6.92 -1.08
CA LYS A 244 -17.76 7.46 -2.36
C LYS A 244 -16.68 8.52 -2.11
N ALA A 245 -16.86 9.32 -1.05
CA ALA A 245 -15.83 10.26 -0.59
C ALA A 245 -14.55 9.52 -0.19
N ILE A 246 -14.67 8.45 0.62
CA ILE A 246 -13.54 7.61 1.04
C ILE A 246 -12.87 6.95 -0.17
N GLN A 247 -13.64 6.42 -1.13
CA GLN A 247 -13.11 5.85 -2.37
C GLN A 247 -12.27 6.85 -3.15
N THR A 248 -12.78 8.07 -3.28
CA THR A 248 -12.12 9.17 -3.99
C THR A 248 -10.80 9.52 -3.29
N MET A 249 -10.82 9.69 -1.97
CA MET A 249 -9.62 9.96 -1.17
C MET A 249 -8.58 8.84 -1.30
N LEU A 250 -9.01 7.59 -1.22
CA LEU A 250 -8.12 6.43 -1.31
C LEU A 250 -7.64 6.17 -2.76
N GLY A 251 -8.28 6.71 -3.78
CA GLY A 251 -7.91 6.50 -5.18
C GLY A 251 -8.05 5.03 -5.60
N HIS A 252 -9.18 4.39 -5.23
CA HIS A 252 -9.50 3.05 -5.66
C HIS A 252 -10.11 3.09 -7.06
N SER A 253 -9.43 2.48 -8.03
CA SER A 253 -9.92 2.33 -9.40
C SER A 253 -10.92 1.18 -9.56
N ASP A 254 -11.02 0.30 -8.56
CA ASP A 254 -11.88 -0.88 -8.59
C ASP A 254 -12.85 -0.89 -7.40
N ILE A 255 -14.13 -0.95 -7.75
CA ILE A 255 -15.26 -1.01 -6.80
C ILE A 255 -15.20 -2.29 -5.95
N SER A 256 -14.63 -3.38 -6.47
CA SER A 256 -14.60 -4.68 -5.78
C SER A 256 -13.77 -4.67 -4.49
N SER A 257 -12.72 -3.88 -4.42
CA SER A 257 -11.93 -3.71 -3.19
C SER A 257 -12.65 -2.83 -2.15
N THR A 258 -13.70 -2.15 -2.57
CA THR A 258 -14.51 -1.23 -1.76
C THR A 258 -15.94 -1.74 -1.58
N GLN A 259 -16.35 -2.81 -2.28
CA GLN A 259 -17.63 -3.50 -2.06
C GLN A 259 -17.78 -4.03 -0.62
N VAL A 260 -16.68 -4.19 0.10
CA VAL A 260 -16.73 -4.42 1.56
C VAL A 260 -17.34 -3.22 2.30
N TYR A 261 -17.42 -2.04 1.66
CA TYR A 261 -17.82 -0.76 2.25
C TYR A 261 -19.05 -0.11 1.55
N MET A 262 -19.69 -0.77 0.58
CA MET A 262 -20.77 -0.15 -0.20
C MET A 262 -22.08 0.01 0.55
N GLN A 263 -22.38 1.23 0.88
CA GLN A 263 -23.73 1.89 0.81
C GLN A 263 -23.61 3.35 1.31
N PHE A 264 -23.57 4.40 0.39
CA PHE A 264 -23.92 5.79 0.78
C PHE A 264 -23.58 6.82 -0.30
N GLN A 265 -24.33 7.93 -0.40
CA GLN A 265 -24.25 9.00 -1.42
C GLN A 265 -23.76 10.35 -0.88
N ASP A 266 -23.16 11.14 -1.76
CA ASP A 266 -22.34 12.33 -1.63
C ASP A 266 -23.06 13.63 -1.15
N PRO A 267 -22.46 14.48 -0.27
CA PRO A 267 -21.88 15.74 -0.74
C PRO A 267 -20.63 16.23 0.02
N GLY A 268 -19.58 16.63 -0.72
CA GLY A 268 -18.50 17.50 -0.21
C GLY A 268 -17.44 16.83 0.66
N ILE A 269 -16.43 16.21 0.02
CA ILE A 269 -15.31 15.49 0.66
C ILE A 269 -14.70 16.21 1.88
N LYS A 270 -14.53 17.54 1.82
CA LYS A 270 -13.94 18.32 2.92
C LYS A 270 -14.83 18.37 4.15
N ASN A 271 -16.14 18.48 3.96
CA ASN A 271 -17.11 18.52 5.07
C ASN A 271 -17.27 17.14 5.70
N GLU A 272 -17.32 16.09 4.89
CA GLU A 272 -17.39 14.71 5.39
C GLU A 272 -16.13 14.32 6.15
N TYR A 273 -14.94 14.73 5.65
CA TYR A 273 -13.69 14.52 6.36
C TYR A 273 -13.71 15.19 7.75
N LYS A 274 -14.06 16.50 7.81
CA LYS A 274 -14.12 17.23 9.08
C LYS A 274 -15.10 16.65 10.09
N LYS A 275 -16.23 16.12 9.64
CA LYS A 275 -17.23 15.49 10.52
C LYS A 275 -16.81 14.13 11.04
N ALA A 276 -16.12 13.35 10.22
CA ALA A 276 -15.95 11.92 10.43
C ALA A 276 -14.53 11.51 10.81
N HIS A 277 -13.51 12.34 10.54
CA HIS A 277 -12.14 11.98 10.89
C HIS A 277 -11.85 12.29 12.36
N PRO A 278 -11.39 11.31 13.18
CA PRO A 278 -11.18 11.47 14.62
C PRO A 278 -10.17 12.58 15.00
N ARG A 279 -9.31 13.00 14.07
CA ARG A 279 -8.25 14.00 14.27
C ARG A 279 -8.33 15.12 13.23
N ALA A 280 -9.54 15.48 12.78
CA ALA A 280 -9.78 16.58 11.83
C ALA A 280 -9.53 17.96 12.44
#